data_2ae8501362e2028fe7a2e87f43f801e4
#
_entry.id   2ae8501362e2028fe7a2e87f43f801e4
#
_cell.length_a   1.000
_cell.length_b   1.000
_cell.length_c   1.000
_cell.angle_alpha   90.00
_cell.angle_beta   90.00
_cell.angle_gamma   90.00
#
_symmetry.space_group_name_H-M   'P 1'
#
loop_
_entity.id
_entity.type
_entity.pdbx_description
1 polymer ?
#
loop_
_entity_poly.entity_id
_entity_poly.type
_entity_poly.pdbx_seq_one_letter_code
_entity_poly.pdbx_strand_id
1 'polypeptide(L)'
;QYARFMGQYIAAKAADFKPDLILSIAQAPLTPESISNLKKLNVPIAFWFVEDFRTIKYWKDVAPFYDYFFTLQRGKFTEELLSIGAKNLYYLPQGCLPSVHKKINLSLDDLNQYSTDISFMGAGYYNRVQSFTRLLNHNFKIWGTEWSLNSQVGSLVQNKNQRIDPIDIVKIYNAGKINLNLHSSKFHEGVNPTGDFVNPRTFEIAACGGFQLVDERSELVELMEPGIEVITFNSIDNLCEKVDYYLNNENEARIIALNGKKRVLNEHTIQHRMHEMLVHIFMDNLNSLKDRIDSPYRDSVSFYIDKVGESSKLGTYLDQFRGSKEFSIKTMVDRIAEGKGDLSDEELLVLMTDQVVKSEVKNG
;
A
#
# COMPACT_ATOMS: atom_id res chain seq x y z
N GLN A 1 -1.78 19.53 -17.97
CA GLN A 1 -0.97 19.07 -19.12
C GLN A 1 -0.32 17.71 -18.83
N TYR A 2 0.39 17.53 -17.70
CA TYR A 2 1.01 16.25 -17.28
C TYR A 2 0.00 15.09 -17.20
N ALA A 3 -1.11 15.26 -16.47
CA ALA A 3 -2.13 14.22 -16.31
C ALA A 3 -2.77 13.80 -17.63
N ARG A 4 -2.97 14.73 -18.58
CA ARG A 4 -3.48 14.41 -19.92
C ARG A 4 -2.47 13.56 -20.71
N PHE A 5 -1.20 13.91 -20.69
CA PHE A 5 -0.14 13.15 -21.36
C PHE A 5 -0.01 11.74 -20.76
N MET A 6 0.04 11.63 -19.43
CA MET A 6 0.09 10.35 -18.74
C MET A 6 -1.15 9.49 -19.02
N GLY A 7 -2.33 10.11 -19.05
CA GLY A 7 -3.57 9.40 -19.39
C GLY A 7 -3.58 8.82 -20.80
N GLN A 8 -3.04 9.54 -21.79
CA GLN A 8 -2.87 9.02 -23.16
C GLN A 8 -1.88 7.86 -23.21
N TYR A 9 -0.74 7.98 -22.50
CA TYR A 9 0.24 6.90 -22.40
C TYR A 9 -0.34 5.65 -21.75
N ILE A 10 -1.07 5.81 -20.63
CA ILE A 10 -1.73 4.70 -19.92
C ILE A 10 -2.77 4.03 -20.84
N ALA A 11 -3.56 4.80 -21.58
CA ALA A 11 -4.55 4.25 -22.51
C ALA A 11 -3.88 3.43 -23.63
N ALA A 12 -2.79 3.93 -24.21
CA ALA A 12 -2.03 3.20 -25.21
C ALA A 12 -1.42 1.91 -24.67
N LYS A 13 -0.84 1.96 -23.45
CA LYS A 13 -0.31 0.79 -22.76
C LYS A 13 -1.39 -0.23 -22.41
N ALA A 14 -2.54 0.21 -21.93
CA ALA A 14 -3.66 -0.67 -21.61
C ALA A 14 -4.21 -1.36 -22.87
N ALA A 15 -4.29 -0.65 -23.99
CA ALA A 15 -4.72 -1.24 -25.27
C ALA A 15 -3.74 -2.32 -25.76
N ASP A 16 -2.44 -2.13 -25.56
CA ASP A 16 -1.39 -3.09 -25.88
C ASP A 16 -1.34 -4.27 -24.91
N PHE A 17 -1.42 -3.99 -23.59
CA PHE A 17 -1.36 -4.98 -22.53
C PHE A 17 -2.61 -5.86 -22.43
N LYS A 18 -3.79 -5.34 -22.86
CA LYS A 18 -5.11 -6.00 -22.80
C LYS A 18 -5.45 -6.49 -21.38
N PRO A 19 -5.52 -5.60 -20.37
CA PRO A 19 -5.78 -6.00 -18.98
C PRO A 19 -7.19 -6.55 -18.81
N ASP A 20 -7.41 -7.38 -17.80
CA ASP A 20 -8.75 -7.82 -17.36
C ASP A 20 -9.38 -6.86 -16.36
N LEU A 21 -8.58 -6.03 -15.71
CA LEU A 21 -8.98 -5.01 -14.75
C LEU A 21 -7.98 -3.85 -14.80
N ILE A 22 -8.48 -2.63 -14.70
CA ILE A 22 -7.65 -1.43 -14.49
C ILE A 22 -7.92 -0.93 -13.07
N LEU A 23 -6.89 -0.93 -12.23
CA LEU A 23 -6.96 -0.41 -10.87
C LEU A 23 -6.17 0.88 -10.76
N SER A 24 -6.84 1.95 -10.36
CA SER A 24 -6.22 3.22 -9.98
C SER A 24 -6.14 3.33 -8.46
N ILE A 25 -5.04 3.84 -7.93
CA ILE A 25 -4.85 4.02 -6.50
C ILE A 25 -4.38 5.46 -6.24
N ALA A 26 -4.84 6.05 -5.16
CA ALA A 26 -4.42 7.37 -4.67
C ALA A 26 -4.51 8.45 -5.75
N GLN A 27 -3.40 9.15 -6.01
CA GLN A 27 -3.33 10.29 -6.93
C GLN A 27 -2.98 9.85 -8.37
N ALA A 28 -3.60 8.78 -8.86
CA ALA A 28 -3.39 8.33 -10.23
C ALA A 28 -3.61 9.49 -11.23
N PRO A 29 -2.69 9.73 -12.16
CA PRO A 29 -2.74 10.88 -13.07
C PRO A 29 -3.72 10.65 -14.23
N LEU A 30 -4.98 10.34 -13.89
CA LEU A 30 -6.06 10.12 -14.84
C LEU A 30 -7.07 11.27 -14.79
N THR A 31 -7.40 11.80 -15.97
CA THR A 31 -8.47 12.78 -16.14
C THR A 31 -9.79 12.06 -16.53
N PRO A 32 -10.95 12.71 -16.39
CA PRO A 32 -12.23 12.18 -16.89
C PRO A 32 -12.15 11.70 -18.34
N GLU A 33 -11.50 12.47 -19.21
CA GLU A 33 -11.28 12.12 -20.62
C GLU A 33 -10.45 10.83 -20.76
N SER A 34 -9.40 10.69 -19.96
CA SER A 34 -8.53 9.50 -19.98
C SER A 34 -9.28 8.25 -19.53
N ILE A 35 -10.07 8.35 -18.46
CA ILE A 35 -10.88 7.24 -17.95
C ILE A 35 -11.94 6.85 -18.99
N SER A 36 -12.59 7.82 -19.62
CA SER A 36 -13.57 7.57 -20.70
C SER A 36 -12.93 6.87 -21.91
N ASN A 37 -11.68 7.16 -22.22
CA ASN A 37 -10.95 6.45 -23.28
C ASN A 37 -10.60 5.02 -22.86
N LEU A 38 -10.22 4.79 -21.60
CA LEU A 38 -9.97 3.44 -21.08
C LEU A 38 -11.23 2.57 -21.10
N LYS A 39 -12.41 3.14 -20.86
CA LYS A 39 -13.70 2.41 -20.96
C LYS A 39 -13.95 1.77 -22.33
N LYS A 40 -13.37 2.30 -23.40
CA LYS A 40 -13.46 1.70 -24.74
C LYS A 40 -12.84 0.31 -24.85
N LEU A 41 -12.00 -0.06 -23.86
CA LEU A 41 -11.41 -1.39 -23.79
C LEU A 41 -12.39 -2.46 -23.26
N ASN A 42 -13.58 -2.06 -22.79
CA ASN A 42 -14.60 -2.94 -22.22
C ASN A 42 -14.07 -3.83 -21.06
N VAL A 43 -13.23 -3.25 -20.20
CA VAL A 43 -12.74 -3.87 -18.99
C VAL A 43 -13.16 -3.05 -17.78
N PRO A 44 -13.41 -3.68 -16.60
CA PRO A 44 -13.72 -2.95 -15.38
C PRO A 44 -12.62 -1.96 -15.01
N ILE A 45 -13.01 -0.76 -14.60
CA ILE A 45 -12.07 0.27 -14.11
C ILE A 45 -12.44 0.60 -12.68
N ALA A 46 -11.56 0.25 -11.75
CA ALA A 46 -11.72 0.46 -10.32
C ALA A 46 -10.81 1.58 -9.80
N PHE A 47 -11.27 2.27 -8.78
CA PHE A 47 -10.47 3.24 -8.06
C PHE A 47 -10.47 2.95 -6.57
N TRP A 48 -9.30 2.81 -5.97
CA TRP A 48 -9.14 2.75 -4.52
C TRP A 48 -8.64 4.10 -4.00
N PHE A 49 -9.58 4.88 -3.48
CA PHE A 49 -9.31 6.20 -2.90
C PHE A 49 -8.83 6.03 -1.45
N VAL A 50 -7.53 6.18 -1.24
CA VAL A 50 -6.85 5.94 0.04
C VAL A 50 -6.45 7.23 0.77
N GLU A 51 -7.20 8.31 0.53
CA GLU A 51 -6.95 9.64 1.05
C GLU A 51 -8.13 10.15 1.89
N ASP A 52 -7.92 11.16 2.74
CA ASP A 52 -9.04 11.85 3.39
C ASP A 52 -9.81 12.71 2.36
N PHE A 53 -11.07 12.36 2.12
CA PHE A 53 -11.92 13.06 1.16
C PHE A 53 -12.14 14.54 1.49
N ARG A 54 -11.98 14.94 2.77
CA ARG A 54 -12.13 16.33 3.22
C ARG A 54 -10.93 17.18 2.79
N THR A 55 -9.77 16.59 2.72
CA THR A 55 -8.51 17.28 2.39
C THR A 55 -8.19 17.20 0.91
N ILE A 56 -8.37 16.04 0.30
CA ILE A 56 -8.04 15.78 -1.11
C ILE A 56 -9.33 15.75 -1.91
N LYS A 57 -9.51 16.66 -2.86
CA LYS A 57 -10.80 16.94 -3.54
C LYS A 57 -10.93 16.44 -4.97
N TYR A 58 -9.85 16.01 -5.63
CA TYR A 58 -9.87 15.61 -7.05
C TYR A 58 -10.84 14.46 -7.34
N TRP A 59 -11.22 13.68 -6.33
CA TRP A 59 -12.21 12.60 -6.48
C TRP A 59 -13.55 13.10 -7.04
N LYS A 60 -13.92 14.36 -6.79
CA LYS A 60 -15.16 14.95 -7.31
C LYS A 60 -15.21 14.98 -8.84
N ASP A 61 -14.04 15.17 -9.45
CA ASP A 61 -13.93 15.27 -10.90
C ASP A 61 -13.87 13.89 -11.57
N VAL A 62 -13.39 12.86 -10.89
CA VAL A 62 -13.08 11.56 -11.51
C VAL A 62 -14.01 10.43 -11.06
N ALA A 63 -14.55 10.45 -9.85
CA ALA A 63 -15.33 9.35 -9.28
C ALA A 63 -16.49 8.87 -10.16
N PRO A 64 -17.30 9.75 -10.83
CA PRO A 64 -18.40 9.31 -11.67
C PRO A 64 -18.00 8.50 -12.90
N PHE A 65 -16.72 8.54 -13.26
CA PHE A 65 -16.19 7.87 -14.46
C PHE A 65 -15.66 6.46 -14.19
N TYR A 66 -15.43 6.10 -12.92
CA TYR A 66 -15.04 4.74 -12.54
C TYR A 66 -16.25 3.81 -12.48
N ASP A 67 -16.04 2.53 -12.75
CA ASP A 67 -17.07 1.50 -12.62
C ASP A 67 -17.21 1.07 -11.17
N TYR A 68 -16.09 1.05 -10.42
CA TYR A 68 -16.01 0.70 -9.00
C TYR A 68 -15.22 1.74 -8.24
N PHE A 69 -15.73 2.12 -7.06
CA PHE A 69 -15.05 3.08 -6.20
C PHE A 69 -14.93 2.52 -4.79
N PHE A 70 -13.70 2.24 -4.38
CA PHE A 70 -13.37 1.76 -3.04
C PHE A 70 -12.83 2.90 -2.20
N THR A 71 -13.28 3.00 -0.94
CA THR A 71 -12.95 4.13 -0.06
C THR A 71 -12.65 3.69 1.36
N LEU A 72 -11.81 4.46 2.06
CA LEU A 72 -11.50 4.29 3.48
C LEU A 72 -12.57 4.87 4.41
N GLN A 73 -13.50 5.65 3.90
CA GLN A 73 -14.44 6.46 4.68
C GLN A 73 -15.87 6.21 4.24
N ARG A 74 -16.79 6.24 5.17
CA ARG A 74 -18.22 6.00 5.00
C ARG A 74 -19.05 7.27 5.25
N GLY A 75 -20.35 7.10 5.45
CA GLY A 75 -21.28 8.15 5.85
C GLY A 75 -21.30 9.29 4.85
N LYS A 76 -20.96 10.48 5.29
CA LYS A 76 -20.99 11.70 4.46
C LYS A 76 -20.23 11.56 3.15
N PHE A 77 -19.11 10.84 3.14
CA PHE A 77 -18.36 10.66 1.90
C PHE A 77 -19.15 9.80 0.89
N THR A 78 -19.79 8.74 1.36
CA THR A 78 -20.66 7.91 0.50
C THR A 78 -21.81 8.74 -0.07
N GLU A 79 -22.45 9.60 0.74
CA GLU A 79 -23.52 10.50 0.29
C GLU A 79 -23.04 11.48 -0.78
N GLU A 80 -21.87 12.11 -0.57
CA GLU A 80 -21.28 13.02 -1.56
C GLU A 80 -20.92 12.28 -2.86
N LEU A 81 -20.37 11.06 -2.80
CA LEU A 81 -20.07 10.25 -3.98
C LEU A 81 -21.34 9.89 -4.77
N LEU A 82 -22.41 9.47 -4.10
CA LEU A 82 -23.69 9.17 -4.74
C LEU A 82 -24.29 10.42 -5.39
N SER A 83 -24.20 11.58 -4.74
CA SER A 83 -24.74 12.84 -5.25
C SER A 83 -24.11 13.31 -6.55
N ILE A 84 -22.87 12.92 -6.82
CA ILE A 84 -22.16 13.23 -8.08
C ILE A 84 -22.23 12.10 -9.11
N GLY A 85 -22.97 11.01 -8.83
CA GLY A 85 -23.21 9.91 -9.76
C GLY A 85 -22.15 8.81 -9.76
N ALA A 86 -21.32 8.72 -8.74
CA ALA A 86 -20.43 7.55 -8.54
C ALA A 86 -21.25 6.29 -8.29
N LYS A 87 -20.76 5.15 -8.76
CA LYS A 87 -21.45 3.86 -8.72
C LYS A 87 -20.60 2.81 -8.02
N ASN A 88 -21.23 1.71 -7.60
CA ASN A 88 -20.57 0.54 -7.01
C ASN A 88 -19.55 0.97 -5.95
N LEU A 89 -20.07 1.61 -4.88
CA LEU A 89 -19.29 2.18 -3.79
C LEU A 89 -19.08 1.11 -2.71
N TYR A 90 -17.83 0.88 -2.35
CA TYR A 90 -17.46 -0.10 -1.32
C TYR A 90 -16.51 0.51 -0.31
N TYR A 91 -16.73 0.19 0.96
CA TYR A 91 -15.77 0.46 2.01
C TYR A 91 -14.65 -0.56 1.93
N LEU A 92 -13.40 -0.10 1.83
CA LEU A 92 -12.23 -0.95 1.78
C LEU A 92 -11.08 -0.28 2.54
N PRO A 93 -10.89 -0.61 3.82
CA PRO A 93 -9.81 -0.03 4.62
C PRO A 93 -8.44 -0.45 4.08
N GLN A 94 -7.39 0.24 4.51
CA GLN A 94 -6.02 -0.15 4.21
C GLN A 94 -5.63 -1.44 4.97
N GLY A 95 -4.41 -1.89 4.78
CA GLY A 95 -3.87 -3.08 5.42
C GLY A 95 -2.35 -3.08 5.41
N CYS A 96 -1.77 -4.09 6.03
CA CYS A 96 -0.33 -4.31 6.00
C CYS A 96 0.09 -5.22 4.84
N LEU A 97 1.36 -5.17 4.48
CA LEU A 97 2.02 -6.10 3.57
C LEU A 97 2.93 -7.05 4.39
N PRO A 98 2.52 -8.31 4.66
CA PRO A 98 3.26 -9.20 5.57
C PRO A 98 4.68 -9.58 5.10
N SER A 99 4.96 -9.49 3.81
CA SER A 99 6.31 -9.68 3.27
C SER A 99 7.28 -8.60 3.73
N VAL A 100 6.77 -7.38 3.99
CA VAL A 100 7.52 -6.21 4.46
C VAL A 100 7.31 -6.01 5.96
N HIS A 101 6.06 -5.82 6.40
CA HIS A 101 5.71 -5.50 7.80
C HIS A 101 5.68 -6.78 8.63
N LYS A 102 6.77 -7.06 9.33
CA LYS A 102 6.93 -8.28 10.11
C LYS A 102 7.88 -8.08 11.28
N LYS A 103 7.83 -8.99 12.24
CA LYS A 103 8.84 -9.08 13.29
C LYS A 103 10.17 -9.48 12.68
N ILE A 104 11.24 -8.75 13.03
CA ILE A 104 12.62 -9.01 12.58
C ILE A 104 13.56 -9.04 13.77
N ASN A 105 14.70 -9.70 13.60
CA ASN A 105 15.79 -9.62 14.55
C ASN A 105 16.64 -8.39 14.24
N LEU A 106 16.76 -7.50 15.22
CA LEU A 106 17.54 -6.29 15.10
C LEU A 106 18.99 -6.56 15.47
N SER A 107 19.95 -6.05 14.71
CA SER A 107 21.36 -6.03 15.06
C SER A 107 21.62 -5.07 16.23
N LEU A 108 22.81 -5.14 16.83
CA LEU A 108 23.21 -4.18 17.86
C LEU A 108 23.23 -2.74 17.33
N ASP A 109 23.63 -2.54 16.09
CA ASP A 109 23.63 -1.23 15.43
C ASP A 109 22.20 -0.73 15.22
N ASP A 110 21.27 -1.60 14.80
CA ASP A 110 19.84 -1.24 14.68
C ASP A 110 19.27 -0.85 16.05
N LEU A 111 19.57 -1.61 17.10
CA LEU A 111 19.15 -1.29 18.47
C LEU A 111 19.70 0.05 18.93
N ASN A 112 20.98 0.33 18.72
CA ASN A 112 21.59 1.62 19.06
C ASN A 112 20.92 2.79 18.32
N GLN A 113 20.57 2.60 17.08
CA GLN A 113 19.98 3.64 16.25
C GLN A 113 18.49 3.86 16.53
N TYR A 114 17.70 2.79 16.59
CA TYR A 114 16.25 2.86 16.56
C TYR A 114 15.58 2.65 17.93
N SER A 115 16.23 2.06 18.95
CA SER A 115 15.60 1.86 20.25
C SER A 115 15.22 3.19 20.91
N THR A 116 14.02 3.21 21.45
CA THR A 116 13.45 4.37 22.16
C THR A 116 12.25 3.92 22.98
N ASP A 117 11.90 4.70 24.02
CA ASP A 117 10.68 4.44 24.78
C ASP A 117 9.43 4.76 23.94
N ILE A 118 9.46 5.88 23.21
CA ILE A 118 8.39 6.28 22.31
C ILE A 118 8.97 6.48 20.90
N SER A 119 8.35 5.90 19.89
CA SER A 119 8.65 6.16 18.49
C SER A 119 7.46 6.80 17.79
N PHE A 120 7.71 7.67 16.85
CA PHE A 120 6.70 8.16 15.91
C PHE A 120 7.27 8.18 14.48
N MET A 121 6.47 7.66 13.54
CA MET A 121 6.81 7.69 12.12
C MET A 121 5.73 8.46 11.34
N GLY A 122 6.10 9.61 10.75
CA GLY A 122 5.18 10.40 9.91
C GLY A 122 5.56 11.85 9.78
N ALA A 123 4.80 12.61 8.95
CA ALA A 123 5.04 14.03 8.70
C ALA A 123 4.63 14.92 9.89
N GLY A 124 5.27 16.09 9.99
CA GLY A 124 5.10 17.08 11.04
C GLY A 124 3.84 17.94 10.89
N TYR A 125 2.67 17.32 10.85
CA TYR A 125 1.40 18.07 10.83
C TYR A 125 1.17 18.89 12.10
N TYR A 126 0.35 19.93 11.99
CA TYR A 126 0.09 20.88 13.06
C TYR A 126 -0.27 20.21 14.40
N ASN A 127 -1.25 19.32 14.40
CA ASN A 127 -1.67 18.63 15.62
C ASN A 127 -0.53 17.82 16.28
N ARG A 128 0.33 17.22 15.50
CA ARG A 128 1.48 16.42 16.00
C ARG A 128 2.54 17.29 16.64
N VAL A 129 2.87 18.42 16.01
CA VAL A 129 3.84 19.37 16.55
C VAL A 129 3.37 19.90 17.90
N GLN A 130 2.07 20.22 18.05
CA GLN A 130 1.52 20.71 19.30
C GLN A 130 1.47 19.58 20.37
N SER A 131 0.94 18.43 20.02
CA SER A 131 0.77 17.31 20.96
C SER A 131 2.07 16.78 21.54
N PHE A 132 3.11 16.64 20.70
CA PHE A 132 4.35 15.98 21.10
C PHE A 132 5.22 16.83 22.02
N THR A 133 4.94 18.11 22.18
CA THR A 133 5.55 18.95 23.23
C THR A 133 5.29 18.41 24.64
N ARG A 134 4.19 17.68 24.84
CA ARG A 134 3.83 17.07 26.13
C ARG A 134 4.65 15.83 26.47
N LEU A 135 5.43 15.31 25.51
CA LEU A 135 6.23 14.08 25.64
C LEU A 135 7.75 14.34 25.65
N LEU A 136 8.18 15.61 25.76
CA LEU A 136 9.61 16.02 25.72
C LEU A 136 10.46 15.42 26.85
N ASN A 137 9.83 15.01 27.95
CA ASN A 137 10.53 14.42 29.12
C ASN A 137 10.81 12.93 28.94
N HIS A 138 10.31 12.29 27.86
CA HIS A 138 10.54 10.89 27.58
C HIS A 138 11.67 10.70 26.58
N ASN A 139 12.27 9.50 26.54
CA ASN A 139 13.13 9.10 25.43
C ASN A 139 12.27 8.88 24.19
N PHE A 140 12.07 9.95 23.44
CA PHE A 140 11.17 9.99 22.29
C PHE A 140 11.94 10.31 21.01
N LYS A 141 11.79 9.49 19.99
CA LYS A 141 12.38 9.69 18.66
C LYS A 141 11.29 9.82 17.58
N ILE A 142 11.46 10.79 16.70
CA ILE A 142 10.53 11.09 15.61
C ILE A 142 11.24 10.90 14.29
N TRP A 143 10.62 10.16 13.36
CA TRP A 143 11.09 9.98 11.98
C TRP A 143 10.05 10.48 11.00
N GLY A 144 10.50 11.02 9.88
CA GLY A 144 9.64 11.50 8.79
C GLY A 144 10.02 12.90 8.33
N THR A 145 9.14 13.53 7.57
CA THR A 145 9.37 14.81 6.89
C THR A 145 8.48 15.93 7.43
N GLU A 146 8.67 17.14 6.96
CA GLU A 146 7.82 18.31 7.26
C GLU A 146 7.85 18.75 8.74
N TRP A 147 8.86 18.35 9.50
CA TRP A 147 9.06 18.80 10.86
C TRP A 147 9.86 20.11 10.89
N SER A 148 9.38 21.10 11.64
CA SER A 148 10.17 22.29 11.91
C SER A 148 11.27 21.97 12.91
N LEU A 149 12.52 21.91 12.44
CA LEU A 149 13.68 21.62 13.28
C LEU A 149 13.95 22.69 14.36
N ASN A 150 13.39 23.90 14.17
CA ASN A 150 13.45 24.99 15.14
C ASN A 150 12.31 24.96 16.17
N SER A 151 11.39 24.00 16.07
CA SER A 151 10.33 23.80 17.06
C SER A 151 10.84 23.09 18.30
N GLN A 152 10.07 23.12 19.40
CA GLN A 152 10.41 22.40 20.61
C GLN A 152 10.63 20.89 20.38
N VAL A 153 9.88 20.29 19.47
CA VAL A 153 10.03 18.86 19.10
C VAL A 153 11.13 18.62 18.06
N GLY A 154 11.78 19.68 17.57
CA GLY A 154 12.80 19.56 16.52
C GLY A 154 14.00 18.71 16.92
N SER A 155 14.40 18.75 18.20
CA SER A 155 15.49 17.93 18.76
C SER A 155 15.19 16.43 18.77
N LEU A 156 13.92 16.04 18.72
CA LEU A 156 13.48 14.65 18.67
C LEU A 156 13.54 14.06 17.26
N VAL A 157 13.62 14.93 16.24
CA VAL A 157 13.54 14.53 14.83
C VAL A 157 14.85 13.90 14.38
N GLN A 158 14.75 12.66 13.94
CA GLN A 158 15.86 11.85 13.47
C GLN A 158 16.05 12.02 11.95
N ASN A 159 17.15 11.49 11.41
CA ASN A 159 17.44 11.44 9.99
C ASN A 159 17.29 12.80 9.27
N LYS A 160 17.63 13.91 9.96
CA LYS A 160 17.61 15.27 9.41
C LYS A 160 16.30 15.64 8.70
N ASN A 161 15.16 15.16 9.21
CA ASN A 161 13.84 15.44 8.62
C ASN A 161 13.67 14.90 7.18
N GLN A 162 14.36 13.82 6.84
CA GLN A 162 14.30 13.20 5.52
C GLN A 162 13.33 12.01 5.51
N ARG A 163 12.94 11.61 4.31
CA ARG A 163 12.14 10.40 4.10
C ARG A 163 12.91 9.16 4.57
N ILE A 164 12.20 8.23 5.20
CA ILE A 164 12.75 6.99 5.73
C ILE A 164 12.53 5.86 4.72
N ASP A 165 13.54 5.02 4.58
CA ASP A 165 13.44 3.81 3.76
C ASP A 165 12.42 2.83 4.37
N PRO A 166 11.60 2.14 3.56
CA PRO A 166 10.63 1.18 4.05
C PRO A 166 11.20 0.10 4.98
N ILE A 167 12.44 -0.34 4.75
CA ILE A 167 13.08 -1.34 5.63
C ILE A 167 13.41 -0.76 7.00
N ASP A 168 13.79 0.50 7.06
CA ASP A 168 14.09 1.18 8.33
C ASP A 168 12.81 1.50 9.11
N ILE A 169 11.69 1.73 8.43
CA ILE A 169 10.38 1.85 9.08
C ILE A 169 10.05 0.58 9.87
N VAL A 170 10.30 -0.60 9.29
CA VAL A 170 10.10 -1.88 9.97
C VAL A 170 11.02 -2.01 11.19
N LYS A 171 12.27 -1.55 11.10
CA LYS A 171 13.19 -1.53 12.26
C LYS A 171 12.69 -0.61 13.36
N ILE A 172 12.21 0.58 13.03
CA ILE A 172 11.63 1.53 13.98
C ILE A 172 10.45 0.90 14.74
N TYR A 173 9.50 0.29 14.01
CA TYR A 173 8.34 -0.37 14.62
C TYR A 173 8.71 -1.58 15.50
N ASN A 174 9.81 -2.25 15.19
CA ASN A 174 10.33 -3.36 15.99
C ASN A 174 11.14 -2.92 17.22
N ALA A 175 11.77 -1.74 17.18
CA ALA A 175 12.69 -1.25 18.20
C ALA A 175 12.03 -0.36 19.27
N GLY A 176 10.95 0.34 18.94
CA GLY A 176 10.22 1.21 19.87
C GLY A 176 9.40 0.41 20.87
N LYS A 177 9.46 0.78 22.16
CA LYS A 177 8.59 0.17 23.19
C LYS A 177 7.13 0.56 22.94
N ILE A 178 6.87 1.84 22.67
CA ILE A 178 5.55 2.39 22.29
C ILE A 178 5.67 3.03 20.91
N ASN A 179 4.92 2.54 19.95
CA ASN A 179 4.78 3.18 18.64
C ASN A 179 3.56 4.10 18.67
N LEU A 180 3.79 5.40 18.66
CA LEU A 180 2.71 6.39 18.68
C LEU A 180 2.11 6.57 17.29
N ASN A 181 0.80 6.52 17.20
CA ASN A 181 0.05 6.67 15.97
C ASN A 181 -1.06 7.72 16.10
N LEU A 182 -0.69 8.99 16.00
CA LEU A 182 -1.63 10.12 15.95
C LEU A 182 -1.94 10.44 14.47
N HIS A 183 -3.22 10.35 14.07
CA HIS A 183 -3.66 10.73 12.73
C HIS A 183 -3.42 12.23 12.50
N SER A 184 -3.13 12.58 11.25
CA SER A 184 -2.86 13.97 10.88
C SER A 184 -4.09 14.84 10.95
N SER A 185 -3.91 16.05 11.47
CA SER A 185 -4.90 17.12 11.37
C SER A 185 -4.21 18.47 11.19
N LYS A 186 -4.80 19.31 10.34
CA LYS A 186 -4.38 20.70 10.13
C LYS A 186 -5.23 21.69 10.96
N PHE A 187 -6.32 21.20 11.56
CA PHE A 187 -7.37 22.02 12.17
C PHE A 187 -7.50 21.80 13.68
N HIS A 188 -6.90 20.75 14.22
CA HIS A 188 -6.97 20.40 15.64
C HIS A 188 -5.58 20.45 16.26
N GLU A 189 -5.48 20.81 17.53
CA GLU A 189 -4.21 20.82 18.28
C GLU A 189 -3.84 19.44 18.84
N GLY A 190 -4.74 18.48 18.75
CA GLY A 190 -4.57 17.12 19.26
C GLY A 190 -5.35 16.10 18.45
N VAL A 191 -6.14 15.31 19.17
CA VAL A 191 -7.02 14.30 18.58
C VAL A 191 -8.17 15.00 17.85
N ASN A 192 -8.46 14.55 16.64
CA ASN A 192 -9.67 14.97 15.93
C ASN A 192 -10.89 14.23 16.50
N PRO A 193 -11.84 14.90 17.17
CA PRO A 193 -12.96 14.23 17.82
C PRO A 193 -13.97 13.60 16.85
N THR A 194 -13.92 13.97 15.58
CA THR A 194 -14.77 13.41 14.50
C THR A 194 -13.96 12.59 13.50
N GLY A 195 -12.80 12.11 13.92
CA GLY A 195 -11.95 11.28 13.08
C GLY A 195 -12.58 9.91 12.81
N ASP A 196 -12.61 9.53 11.55
CA ASP A 196 -13.29 8.30 11.09
C ASP A 196 -12.31 7.24 10.59
N PHE A 197 -11.56 7.50 9.55
CA PHE A 197 -10.72 6.49 8.89
C PHE A 197 -9.47 6.12 9.70
N VAL A 198 -8.99 4.91 9.46
CA VAL A 198 -7.78 4.35 10.07
C VAL A 198 -6.65 4.36 9.06
N ASN A 199 -5.51 4.94 9.43
CA ASN A 199 -4.34 5.01 8.57
C ASN A 199 -3.61 3.65 8.47
N PRO A 200 -2.77 3.41 7.43
CA PRO A 200 -2.08 2.13 7.23
C PRO A 200 -1.14 1.78 8.38
N ARG A 201 -0.60 2.78 9.07
CA ARG A 201 0.32 2.59 10.20
C ARG A 201 -0.26 1.70 11.29
N THR A 202 -1.57 1.79 11.53
CA THR A 202 -2.27 0.94 12.50
C THR A 202 -2.04 -0.55 12.21
N PHE A 203 -2.11 -0.93 10.95
CA PHE A 203 -1.91 -2.32 10.51
C PHE A 203 -0.43 -2.68 10.39
N GLU A 204 0.40 -1.76 9.95
CA GLU A 204 1.84 -1.93 9.76
C GLU A 204 2.56 -2.16 11.08
N ILE A 205 2.29 -1.33 12.09
CA ILE A 205 2.85 -1.45 13.45
C ILE A 205 2.43 -2.79 14.06
N ALA A 206 1.14 -3.12 14.00
CA ALA A 206 0.61 -4.37 14.55
C ALA A 206 1.24 -5.59 13.84
N ALA A 207 1.38 -5.58 12.52
CA ALA A 207 2.01 -6.67 11.76
C ALA A 207 3.49 -6.88 12.17
N CYS A 208 4.21 -5.81 12.48
CA CYS A 208 5.56 -5.87 13.04
C CYS A 208 5.58 -6.42 14.49
N GLY A 209 4.43 -6.57 15.14
CA GLY A 209 4.30 -6.95 16.54
C GLY A 209 4.71 -5.83 17.49
N GLY A 210 4.64 -4.57 17.03
CA GLY A 210 4.86 -3.38 17.83
C GLY A 210 3.62 -3.04 18.66
N PHE A 211 3.82 -2.66 19.93
CA PHE A 211 2.76 -2.07 20.73
C PHE A 211 2.50 -0.65 20.24
N GLN A 212 1.23 -0.25 20.12
CA GLN A 212 0.88 1.08 19.64
C GLN A 212 -0.18 1.76 20.52
N LEU A 213 -0.03 3.08 20.64
CA LEU A 213 -1.06 3.98 21.10
C LEU A 213 -1.59 4.75 19.90
N VAL A 214 -2.89 4.61 19.62
CA VAL A 214 -3.55 5.23 18.45
C VAL A 214 -4.69 6.15 18.90
N ASP A 215 -4.85 7.30 18.26
CA ASP A 215 -5.98 8.19 18.56
C ASP A 215 -7.31 7.55 18.12
N GLU A 216 -8.36 7.77 18.90
CA GLU A 216 -9.69 7.21 18.65
C GLU A 216 -10.20 7.58 17.26
N ARG A 217 -10.74 6.56 16.57
CA ARG A 217 -11.36 6.63 15.24
C ARG A 217 -12.65 5.83 15.24
N SER A 218 -13.72 6.37 14.67
CA SER A 218 -15.00 5.66 14.64
C SER A 218 -14.95 4.33 13.88
N GLU A 219 -14.10 4.22 12.85
CA GLU A 219 -13.93 2.99 12.06
C GLU A 219 -13.01 1.97 12.74
N LEU A 220 -12.20 2.39 13.75
CA LEU A 220 -11.19 1.51 14.35
C LEU A 220 -11.81 0.31 15.08
N VAL A 221 -12.92 0.54 15.77
CA VAL A 221 -13.60 -0.47 16.60
C VAL A 221 -14.12 -1.67 15.80
N GLU A 222 -14.36 -1.49 14.52
CA GLU A 222 -14.73 -2.59 13.61
C GLU A 222 -13.52 -3.36 13.09
N LEU A 223 -12.34 -2.76 13.13
CA LEU A 223 -11.10 -3.30 12.56
C LEU A 223 -10.24 -3.98 13.63
N MET A 224 -10.19 -3.41 14.83
CA MET A 224 -9.41 -3.92 15.96
C MET A 224 -10.16 -3.64 17.25
N GLU A 225 -10.07 -4.55 18.22
CA GLU A 225 -10.73 -4.42 19.52
C GLU A 225 -9.89 -3.53 20.47
N PRO A 226 -10.38 -2.30 20.83
CA PRO A 226 -9.69 -1.43 21.77
C PRO A 226 -9.55 -2.07 23.14
N GLY A 227 -8.39 -1.95 23.76
CA GLY A 227 -8.05 -2.56 25.05
C GLY A 227 -7.54 -3.99 24.97
N ILE A 228 -7.75 -4.70 23.86
CA ILE A 228 -7.35 -6.10 23.67
C ILE A 228 -6.32 -6.25 22.52
N GLU A 229 -6.56 -5.60 21.38
CA GLU A 229 -5.74 -5.70 20.17
C GLU A 229 -4.97 -4.41 19.88
N VAL A 230 -5.47 -3.29 20.44
CA VAL A 230 -4.88 -1.96 20.27
C VAL A 230 -5.28 -1.09 21.46
N ILE A 231 -4.43 -0.12 21.82
CA ILE A 231 -4.79 0.87 22.84
C ILE A 231 -5.07 2.21 22.17
N THR A 232 -6.26 2.76 22.46
CA THR A 232 -6.68 4.06 21.94
C THR A 232 -6.47 5.16 22.97
N PHE A 233 -6.37 6.42 22.52
CA PHE A 233 -6.43 7.61 23.36
C PHE A 233 -7.34 8.67 22.70
N ASN A 234 -8.07 9.41 23.53
CA ASN A 234 -9.06 10.40 23.09
C ASN A 234 -8.63 11.86 23.32
N SER A 235 -7.56 12.07 24.05
CA SER A 235 -6.97 13.38 24.32
C SER A 235 -5.47 13.27 24.53
N ILE A 236 -4.77 14.40 24.52
CA ILE A 236 -3.32 14.41 24.75
C ILE A 236 -2.99 14.13 26.22
N ASP A 237 -3.82 14.55 27.16
CA ASP A 237 -3.63 14.19 28.57
C ASP A 237 -3.79 12.68 28.75
N ASN A 238 -4.82 12.08 28.16
CA ASN A 238 -5.02 10.62 28.18
C ASN A 238 -3.88 9.86 27.46
N LEU A 239 -3.30 10.45 26.41
CA LEU A 239 -2.09 9.90 25.79
C LEU A 239 -0.93 9.86 26.79
N CYS A 240 -0.64 10.98 27.50
CA CYS A 240 0.44 11.05 28.48
C CYS A 240 0.26 10.01 29.61
N GLU A 241 -0.93 9.90 30.16
CA GLU A 241 -1.27 8.88 31.18
C GLU A 241 -0.99 7.46 30.68
N LYS A 242 -1.39 7.15 29.46
CA LYS A 242 -1.17 5.83 28.84
C LYS A 242 0.30 5.56 28.52
N VAL A 243 1.04 6.57 28.10
CA VAL A 243 2.49 6.45 27.92
C VAL A 243 3.15 6.04 29.23
N ASP A 244 2.89 6.79 30.32
CA ASP A 244 3.47 6.50 31.64
C ASP A 244 3.05 5.11 32.15
N TYR A 245 1.79 4.73 31.93
CA TYR A 245 1.28 3.42 32.33
C TYR A 245 1.98 2.28 31.60
N TYR A 246 2.01 2.32 30.28
CA TYR A 246 2.52 1.20 29.48
C TYR A 246 4.06 1.10 29.45
N LEU A 247 4.79 2.19 29.71
CA LEU A 247 6.23 2.11 29.97
C LEU A 247 6.56 1.33 31.26
N ASN A 248 5.65 1.33 32.24
CA ASN A 248 5.77 0.58 33.50
C ASN A 248 5.08 -0.80 33.44
N ASN A 249 4.28 -1.08 32.41
CA ASN A 249 3.52 -2.34 32.26
C ASN A 249 3.82 -3.03 30.91
N GLU A 250 5.12 -3.23 30.62
CA GLU A 250 5.59 -3.76 29.33
C GLU A 250 5.03 -5.16 29.00
N ASN A 251 4.75 -6.00 30.00
CA ASN A 251 4.17 -7.34 29.78
C ASN A 251 2.75 -7.25 29.22
N GLU A 252 1.92 -6.35 29.75
CA GLU A 252 0.58 -6.11 29.26
C GLU A 252 0.63 -5.54 27.83
N ALA A 253 1.46 -4.54 27.60
CA ALA A 253 1.70 -3.97 26.27
C ALA A 253 2.08 -5.05 25.24
N ARG A 254 2.94 -5.99 25.62
CA ARG A 254 3.36 -7.11 24.75
C ARG A 254 2.22 -8.05 24.41
N ILE A 255 1.33 -8.36 25.36
CA ILE A 255 0.16 -9.23 25.13
C ILE A 255 -0.78 -8.54 24.11
N ILE A 256 -1.08 -7.28 24.30
CA ILE A 256 -1.93 -6.50 23.40
C ILE A 256 -1.31 -6.45 21.99
N ALA A 257 0.00 -6.19 21.88
CA ALA A 257 0.70 -6.19 20.61
C ALA A 257 0.63 -7.54 19.88
N LEU A 258 0.72 -8.65 20.60
CA LEU A 258 0.58 -10.00 20.02
C LEU A 258 -0.85 -10.26 19.53
N ASN A 259 -1.86 -9.83 20.27
CA ASN A 259 -3.26 -9.93 19.85
C ASN A 259 -3.52 -9.10 18.58
N GLY A 260 -3.07 -7.85 18.57
CA GLY A 260 -3.16 -6.98 17.40
C GLY A 260 -2.45 -7.53 16.17
N LYS A 261 -1.25 -8.12 16.37
CA LYS A 261 -0.54 -8.80 15.28
C LYS A 261 -1.35 -9.96 14.71
N LYS A 262 -1.90 -10.82 15.56
CA LYS A 262 -2.73 -11.95 15.15
C LYS A 262 -3.96 -11.47 14.35
N ARG A 263 -4.67 -10.47 14.85
CA ARG A 263 -5.83 -9.85 14.19
C ARG A 263 -5.48 -9.37 12.78
N VAL A 264 -4.44 -8.55 12.69
CA VAL A 264 -4.06 -7.88 11.44
C VAL A 264 -3.57 -8.89 10.38
N LEU A 265 -2.78 -9.88 10.77
CA LEU A 265 -2.30 -10.90 9.83
C LEU A 265 -3.42 -11.81 9.33
N ASN A 266 -4.45 -12.05 10.13
CA ASN A 266 -5.57 -12.90 9.75
C ASN A 266 -6.63 -12.19 8.89
N GLU A 267 -6.78 -10.84 9.02
CA GLU A 267 -7.94 -10.16 8.45
C GLU A 267 -7.62 -8.83 7.74
N HIS A 268 -6.44 -8.24 7.99
CA HIS A 268 -6.14 -6.88 7.53
C HIS A 268 -4.83 -6.77 6.75
N THR A 269 -4.55 -7.74 5.88
CA THR A 269 -3.44 -7.64 4.93
C THR A 269 -3.90 -7.03 3.60
N ILE A 270 -2.97 -6.53 2.81
CA ILE A 270 -3.24 -6.08 1.44
C ILE A 270 -3.82 -7.21 0.59
N GLN A 271 -3.42 -8.47 0.84
CA GLN A 271 -3.99 -9.62 0.15
C GLN A 271 -5.49 -9.78 0.44
N HIS A 272 -5.93 -9.59 1.70
CA HIS A 272 -7.36 -9.59 2.03
C HIS A 272 -8.10 -8.47 1.31
N ARG A 273 -7.52 -7.27 1.22
CA ARG A 273 -8.13 -6.14 0.50
C ARG A 273 -8.25 -6.39 -0.99
N MET A 274 -7.20 -6.93 -1.59
CA MET A 274 -7.24 -7.31 -3.01
C MET A 274 -8.26 -8.41 -3.27
N HIS A 275 -8.33 -9.41 -2.40
CA HIS A 275 -9.34 -10.47 -2.50
C HIS A 275 -10.76 -9.90 -2.44
N GLU A 276 -11.07 -9.09 -1.43
CA GLU A 276 -12.37 -8.45 -1.25
C GLU A 276 -12.75 -7.58 -2.47
N MET A 277 -11.83 -6.74 -2.94
CA MET A 277 -12.01 -5.92 -4.15
C MET A 277 -12.34 -6.79 -5.38
N LEU A 278 -11.54 -7.83 -5.59
CA LEU A 278 -11.70 -8.71 -6.75
C LEU A 278 -12.99 -9.52 -6.68
N VAL A 279 -13.46 -9.92 -5.49
CA VAL A 279 -14.75 -10.60 -5.33
C VAL A 279 -15.89 -9.70 -5.78
N HIS A 280 -15.94 -8.44 -5.35
CA HIS A 280 -16.98 -7.50 -5.80
C HIS A 280 -16.95 -7.32 -7.32
N ILE A 281 -15.77 -7.05 -7.89
CA ILE A 281 -15.64 -6.82 -9.33
C ILE A 281 -15.99 -8.09 -10.13
N PHE A 282 -15.52 -9.26 -9.68
CA PHE A 282 -15.75 -10.52 -10.36
C PHE A 282 -17.23 -10.92 -10.35
N MET A 283 -17.91 -10.81 -9.21
CA MET A 283 -19.32 -11.19 -9.09
C MET A 283 -20.23 -10.36 -10.01
N ASP A 284 -19.95 -9.06 -10.14
CA ASP A 284 -20.72 -8.18 -11.02
C ASP A 284 -20.42 -8.40 -12.51
N ASN A 285 -19.24 -8.95 -12.85
CA ASN A 285 -18.76 -9.11 -14.23
C ASN A 285 -18.56 -10.60 -14.60
N LEU A 286 -19.19 -11.52 -13.88
CA LEU A 286 -18.92 -12.96 -13.98
C LEU A 286 -18.94 -13.48 -15.42
N ASN A 287 -19.95 -13.12 -16.22
CA ASN A 287 -20.09 -13.62 -17.59
C ASN A 287 -18.98 -13.09 -18.51
N SER A 288 -18.74 -11.78 -18.49
CA SER A 288 -17.72 -11.16 -19.36
C SER A 288 -16.30 -11.55 -18.97
N LEU A 289 -16.03 -11.71 -17.67
CA LEU A 289 -14.73 -12.15 -17.17
C LEU A 289 -14.52 -13.65 -17.44
N LYS A 290 -15.55 -14.47 -17.36
CA LYS A 290 -15.47 -15.90 -17.68
C LYS A 290 -15.02 -16.11 -19.12
N ASP A 291 -15.67 -15.42 -20.07
CA ASP A 291 -15.30 -15.53 -21.49
C ASP A 291 -13.85 -15.12 -21.74
N ARG A 292 -13.35 -14.12 -21.03
CA ARG A 292 -11.96 -13.69 -21.11
C ARG A 292 -10.99 -14.66 -20.44
N ILE A 293 -11.39 -15.23 -19.31
CA ILE A 293 -10.64 -16.25 -18.58
C ILE A 293 -10.47 -17.52 -19.42
N ASP A 294 -11.54 -17.95 -20.07
CA ASP A 294 -11.57 -19.14 -20.93
C ASP A 294 -10.94 -18.86 -22.31
N SER A 295 -10.57 -17.60 -22.61
CA SER A 295 -9.91 -17.24 -23.85
C SER A 295 -8.51 -17.82 -23.94
N PRO A 296 -8.08 -18.35 -25.10
CA PRO A 296 -6.72 -18.89 -25.31
C PRO A 296 -5.59 -17.87 -25.09
N TYR A 297 -5.90 -16.57 -24.99
CA TYR A 297 -4.92 -15.51 -24.70
C TYR A 297 -4.51 -15.41 -23.22
N ARG A 298 -4.97 -16.28 -22.35
CA ARG A 298 -4.59 -16.25 -20.94
C ARG A 298 -3.21 -16.76 -20.62
N ASP A 299 -2.66 -17.57 -21.50
CA ASP A 299 -1.26 -17.93 -21.44
C ASP A 299 -0.42 -16.74 -21.91
N SER A 300 0.42 -16.19 -21.03
CA SER A 300 1.33 -15.09 -21.38
C SER A 300 2.21 -15.41 -22.56
N VAL A 301 2.55 -16.68 -22.75
CA VAL A 301 3.31 -17.19 -23.88
C VAL A 301 2.52 -17.02 -25.17
N SER A 302 1.25 -17.43 -25.19
CA SER A 302 0.37 -17.27 -26.37
C SER A 302 0.26 -15.82 -26.83
N PHE A 303 0.22 -14.88 -25.86
CA PHE A 303 0.22 -13.45 -26.19
C PHE A 303 1.50 -13.00 -26.91
N TYR A 304 2.66 -13.48 -26.48
CA TYR A 304 3.93 -13.14 -27.15
C TYR A 304 4.06 -13.84 -28.50
N ILE A 305 3.62 -15.10 -28.62
CA ILE A 305 3.60 -15.84 -29.89
C ILE A 305 2.75 -15.09 -30.92
N ASP A 306 1.57 -14.62 -30.54
CA ASP A 306 0.67 -13.87 -31.44
C ASP A 306 1.34 -12.56 -31.92
N LYS A 307 2.10 -11.88 -31.03
CA LYS A 307 2.83 -10.66 -31.41
C LYS A 307 4.00 -10.90 -32.37
N VAL A 308 4.73 -11.98 -32.21
CA VAL A 308 5.91 -12.28 -33.06
C VAL A 308 5.55 -13.12 -34.28
N GLY A 309 4.32 -13.67 -34.33
CA GLY A 309 3.81 -14.56 -35.35
C GLY A 309 4.10 -16.04 -35.02
N GLU A 310 3.05 -16.87 -35.04
CA GLU A 310 3.11 -18.30 -34.70
C GLU A 310 4.15 -19.07 -35.55
N SER A 311 4.25 -18.73 -36.83
CA SER A 311 5.19 -19.34 -37.80
C SER A 311 6.58 -18.72 -37.83
N SER A 312 6.83 -17.69 -36.99
CA SER A 312 8.18 -17.13 -36.85
C SER A 312 9.08 -18.07 -36.06
N LYS A 313 10.41 -18.00 -36.28
CA LYS A 313 11.38 -18.77 -35.49
C LYS A 313 11.20 -18.52 -33.99
N LEU A 314 11.01 -17.25 -33.58
CA LEU A 314 10.78 -16.87 -32.19
C LEU A 314 9.42 -17.38 -31.68
N GLY A 315 8.36 -17.33 -32.48
CA GLY A 315 7.05 -17.89 -32.12
C GLY A 315 7.14 -19.40 -31.87
N THR A 316 7.81 -20.13 -32.76
CA THR A 316 8.07 -21.57 -32.61
C THR A 316 8.91 -21.87 -31.36
N TYR A 317 9.93 -21.05 -31.06
CA TYR A 317 10.71 -21.18 -29.83
C TYR A 317 9.88 -20.93 -28.58
N LEU A 318 9.04 -19.89 -28.58
CA LEU A 318 8.17 -19.56 -27.44
C LEU A 318 7.10 -20.63 -27.23
N ASP A 319 6.66 -21.35 -28.26
CA ASP A 319 5.60 -22.35 -28.16
C ASP A 319 5.94 -23.49 -27.17
N GLN A 320 7.19 -23.81 -26.97
CA GLN A 320 7.65 -24.80 -25.98
C GLN A 320 7.39 -24.40 -24.54
N PHE A 321 7.03 -23.12 -24.28
CA PHE A 321 6.71 -22.61 -22.96
C PHE A 321 5.19 -22.48 -22.71
N ARG A 322 4.33 -22.87 -23.66
CA ARG A 322 2.87 -22.86 -23.46
C ARG A 322 2.49 -23.68 -22.25
N GLY A 323 1.55 -23.17 -21.45
CA GLY A 323 1.09 -23.82 -20.22
C GLY A 323 2.04 -23.75 -19.04
N SER A 324 3.17 -23.04 -19.16
CA SER A 324 4.08 -22.79 -18.05
C SER A 324 3.39 -21.92 -16.99
N LYS A 325 3.44 -22.32 -15.71
CA LYS A 325 2.85 -21.54 -14.59
C LYS A 325 3.51 -20.18 -14.41
N GLU A 326 4.80 -20.10 -14.72
CA GLU A 326 5.59 -18.87 -14.70
C GLU A 326 6.34 -18.75 -16.02
N PHE A 327 6.17 -17.63 -16.71
CA PHE A 327 6.89 -17.29 -17.92
C PHE A 327 7.66 -15.98 -17.73
N SER A 328 8.97 -16.06 -17.80
CA SER A 328 9.88 -14.91 -17.60
C SER A 328 11.20 -15.17 -18.37
N ILE A 329 11.97 -14.10 -18.58
CA ILE A 329 13.34 -14.24 -19.14
C ILE A 329 14.15 -15.21 -18.28
N LYS A 330 13.99 -15.17 -16.96
CA LYS A 330 14.69 -16.09 -16.06
C LYS A 330 14.35 -17.55 -16.32
N THR A 331 13.06 -17.89 -16.47
CA THR A 331 12.64 -19.28 -16.76
C THR A 331 13.14 -19.77 -18.12
N MET A 332 13.25 -18.87 -19.09
CA MET A 332 13.88 -19.19 -20.39
C MET A 332 15.38 -19.44 -20.26
N VAL A 333 16.10 -18.59 -19.51
CA VAL A 333 17.54 -18.75 -19.23
C VAL A 333 17.81 -20.05 -18.46
N ASP A 334 17.03 -20.35 -17.44
CA ASP A 334 17.17 -21.58 -16.65
C ASP A 334 17.02 -22.83 -17.57
N ARG A 335 16.04 -22.81 -18.46
CA ARG A 335 15.83 -23.89 -19.44
C ARG A 335 16.96 -24.01 -20.46
N ILE A 336 17.50 -22.90 -20.90
CA ILE A 336 18.69 -22.91 -21.81
C ILE A 336 19.88 -23.54 -21.06
N ALA A 337 20.08 -23.24 -19.77
CA ALA A 337 21.14 -23.79 -18.95
C ALA A 337 21.02 -25.31 -18.72
N GLU A 338 19.81 -25.87 -18.77
CA GLU A 338 19.53 -27.31 -18.66
C GLU A 338 19.72 -28.04 -20.02
N GLY A 339 19.75 -27.30 -21.12
CA GLY A 339 19.91 -27.83 -22.49
C GLY A 339 21.31 -28.38 -22.74
N LYS A 340 21.41 -29.24 -23.75
CA LYS A 340 22.69 -29.79 -24.26
C LYS A 340 22.78 -29.55 -25.75
N GLY A 341 23.91 -29.03 -26.22
CA GLY A 341 24.16 -28.77 -27.62
C GLY A 341 24.54 -27.32 -27.90
N ASP A 342 24.54 -26.93 -29.17
CA ASP A 342 24.81 -25.57 -29.62
C ASP A 342 23.56 -24.69 -29.39
N LEU A 343 23.78 -23.43 -29.03
CA LEU A 343 22.70 -22.47 -28.81
C LEU A 343 22.05 -22.06 -30.15
N SER A 344 20.72 -22.02 -30.16
CA SER A 344 19.99 -21.45 -31.30
C SER A 344 20.08 -19.91 -31.31
N ASP A 345 19.74 -19.29 -32.45
CA ASP A 345 19.67 -17.83 -32.56
C ASP A 345 18.68 -17.22 -31.54
N GLU A 346 17.56 -17.91 -31.27
CA GLU A 346 16.53 -17.49 -30.30
C GLU A 346 17.05 -17.59 -28.87
N GLU A 347 17.79 -18.63 -28.53
CA GLU A 347 18.40 -18.78 -27.19
C GLU A 347 19.50 -17.75 -27.00
N LEU A 348 20.31 -17.44 -28.01
CA LEU A 348 21.25 -16.32 -27.92
C LEU A 348 20.56 -14.98 -27.72
N LEU A 349 19.43 -14.72 -28.38
CA LEU A 349 18.65 -13.51 -28.20
C LEU A 349 18.12 -13.39 -26.76
N VAL A 350 17.63 -14.49 -26.19
CA VAL A 350 17.17 -14.52 -24.78
C VAL A 350 18.30 -14.19 -23.79
N LEU A 351 19.47 -14.83 -23.98
CA LEU A 351 20.65 -14.58 -23.14
C LEU A 351 21.17 -13.15 -23.27
N MET A 352 21.18 -12.57 -24.45
CA MET A 352 21.53 -11.16 -24.66
C MET A 352 20.55 -10.24 -23.98
N THR A 353 19.26 -10.51 -24.06
CA THR A 353 18.21 -9.72 -23.39
C THR A 353 18.35 -9.79 -21.86
N ASP A 354 18.63 -10.97 -21.29
CA ASP A 354 18.89 -11.12 -19.86
C ASP A 354 20.12 -10.31 -19.40
N GLN A 355 21.17 -10.27 -20.20
CA GLN A 355 22.36 -9.47 -19.93
C GLN A 355 22.06 -7.96 -19.91
N VAL A 356 21.27 -7.47 -20.86
CA VAL A 356 20.85 -6.06 -20.92
C VAL A 356 20.02 -5.69 -19.68
N VAL A 357 19.00 -6.50 -19.34
CA VAL A 357 18.17 -6.28 -18.17
C VAL A 357 18.99 -6.26 -16.88
N LYS A 358 19.94 -7.20 -16.72
CA LYS A 358 20.84 -7.23 -15.56
C LYS A 358 21.81 -6.05 -15.49
N SER A 359 22.23 -5.51 -16.63
CA SER A 359 23.10 -4.33 -16.67
C SER A 359 22.37 -3.05 -16.30
N GLU A 360 21.11 -2.90 -16.68
CA GLU A 360 20.28 -1.75 -16.31
C GLU A 360 19.95 -1.74 -14.79
N VAL A 361 19.68 -2.92 -14.21
CA VAL A 361 19.43 -3.06 -12.76
C VAL A 361 20.67 -2.75 -11.91
N LYS A 362 21.89 -2.90 -12.44
CA LYS A 362 23.15 -2.57 -11.74
C LYS A 362 23.53 -1.09 -11.81
N ASN A 363 22.98 -0.35 -12.76
CA ASN A 363 23.33 1.05 -13.04
C ASN A 363 22.23 2.05 -12.58
N GLY A 364 21.13 1.60 -12.01
CA GLY A 364 20.03 2.39 -11.41
C GLY A 364 19.94 2.17 -9.92
#